data_f8ea7f0607a73bb9963d543cafac4e28
#
_entry.id   f8ea7f0607a73bb9963d543cafac4e28
#
_cell.length_a   1.000
_cell.length_b   1.000
_cell.length_c   1.000
_cell.angle_alpha   90.00
_cell.angle_beta   90.00
_cell.angle_gamma   90.00
#
_symmetry.space_group_name_H-M   'P 1'
#
loop_
_entity.id
_entity.type
_entity.pdbx_description
1 polymer ?
#
loop_
_entity_poly.entity_id
_entity_poly.type
_entity_poly.pdbx_seq_one_letter_code
_entity_poly.pdbx_strand_id
1 'polypeptide(L)'
;MKLSIQKTPEANTIFFVWLNQYSGILLKTPSKTLAIDPVDLKAKNLTNLDAILITHEHYDHLDPQLVSEIQKLTNCSVLADSASTKKLRNAVPSGKLQEIKPGMQTQIGGVRVKAEKSNHPAQAPVTYIITSEDCVKVYHTSDSLPFPELALMGEKEQFDLVFCTVGIAPGASPESGYEIARLTKPSLAVPYHTGTVQSQNMFAELLKNNLPKTACLIPQQTKIYQVSKRQQN
;
A
#
# COMPACT_ATOMS: atom_id res chain seq x y z
N MET A 1 -3.01 10.40 -18.67
CA MET A 1 -3.38 8.97 -18.86
C MET A 1 -4.36 8.61 -17.74
N LYS A 2 -5.48 7.93 -18.04
CA LYS A 2 -6.37 7.43 -16.97
C LYS A 2 -5.67 6.23 -16.30
N LEU A 3 -5.55 6.28 -14.98
CA LEU A 3 -4.99 5.21 -14.14
C LEU A 3 -6.10 4.25 -13.63
N SER A 4 -7.22 4.18 -14.36
CA SER A 4 -8.32 3.28 -14.01
C SER A 4 -8.05 1.86 -14.53
N ILE A 5 -8.06 0.89 -13.63
CA ILE A 5 -8.00 -0.53 -13.99
C ILE A 5 -9.41 -0.94 -14.43
N GLN A 6 -9.63 -1.04 -15.75
CA GLN A 6 -10.95 -1.36 -16.32
C GLN A 6 -11.31 -2.85 -16.17
N LYS A 7 -10.31 -3.72 -16.28
CA LYS A 7 -10.51 -5.17 -16.12
C LYS A 7 -10.80 -5.51 -14.65
N THR A 8 -11.78 -6.37 -14.40
CA THR A 8 -12.02 -6.95 -13.08
C THR A 8 -11.07 -8.13 -12.87
N PRO A 9 -10.37 -8.22 -11.72
CA PRO A 9 -9.58 -9.39 -11.38
C PRO A 9 -10.48 -10.65 -11.32
N GLU A 10 -9.92 -11.79 -11.70
CA GLU A 10 -10.56 -13.08 -11.49
C GLU A 10 -10.57 -13.43 -9.99
N ALA A 11 -11.35 -14.42 -9.60
CA ALA A 11 -11.37 -14.91 -8.22
C ALA A 11 -9.96 -15.29 -7.73
N ASN A 12 -9.66 -15.00 -6.48
CA ASN A 12 -8.34 -15.21 -5.85
C ASN A 12 -7.19 -14.40 -6.49
N THR A 13 -7.52 -13.33 -7.21
CA THR A 13 -6.52 -12.40 -7.77
C THR A 13 -6.83 -10.95 -7.44
N ILE A 14 -5.81 -10.13 -7.48
CA ILE A 14 -5.90 -8.67 -7.40
C ILE A 14 -5.04 -8.05 -8.49
N PHE A 15 -5.34 -6.80 -8.85
CA PHE A 15 -4.43 -5.98 -9.65
C PHE A 15 -3.86 -4.86 -8.80
N PHE A 16 -2.64 -4.44 -9.10
CA PHE A 16 -2.07 -3.21 -8.56
C PHE A 16 -1.35 -2.38 -9.62
N VAL A 17 -1.25 -1.08 -9.35
CA VAL A 17 -0.45 -0.11 -10.12
C VAL A 17 0.36 0.71 -9.13
N TRP A 18 1.66 0.85 -9.38
CA TRP A 18 2.50 1.83 -8.69
C TRP A 18 2.29 3.20 -9.31
N LEU A 19 1.77 4.16 -8.54
CA LEU A 19 1.26 5.43 -9.05
C LEU A 19 2.36 6.47 -9.29
N ASN A 20 3.34 6.53 -8.39
CA ASN A 20 4.38 7.55 -8.32
C ASN A 20 5.69 6.97 -7.76
N GLN A 21 6.76 7.76 -7.72
CA GLN A 21 8.05 7.31 -7.14
C GLN A 21 8.00 7.05 -5.63
N TYR A 22 6.94 7.48 -4.97
CA TYR A 22 6.69 7.29 -3.54
C TYR A 22 5.95 5.99 -3.26
N SER A 23 5.17 5.93 -2.18
CA SER A 23 4.41 4.76 -1.76
C SER A 23 3.03 4.62 -2.42
N GLY A 24 2.68 5.49 -3.36
CA GLY A 24 1.36 5.53 -3.99
C GLY A 24 1.01 4.25 -4.74
N ILE A 25 -0.06 3.56 -4.32
CA ILE A 25 -0.56 2.32 -4.94
C ILE A 25 -2.05 2.44 -5.26
N LEU A 26 -2.43 2.05 -6.49
CA LEU A 26 -3.81 1.73 -6.82
C LEU A 26 -3.97 0.21 -6.74
N LEU A 27 -4.86 -0.26 -5.89
CA LEU A 27 -5.18 -1.68 -5.68
C LEU A 27 -6.60 -1.95 -6.15
N LYS A 28 -6.79 -2.99 -6.97
CA LYS A 28 -8.11 -3.44 -7.38
C LYS A 28 -8.32 -4.91 -7.01
N THR A 29 -9.36 -5.16 -6.24
CA THR A 29 -9.90 -6.49 -5.93
C THR A 29 -11.07 -6.81 -6.90
N PRO A 30 -11.65 -8.00 -6.90
CA PRO A 30 -12.82 -8.31 -7.71
C PRO A 30 -13.98 -7.30 -7.56
N SER A 31 -14.21 -6.76 -6.37
CA SER A 31 -15.34 -5.84 -6.13
C SER A 31 -14.95 -4.40 -5.81
N LYS A 32 -13.70 -4.11 -5.40
CA LYS A 32 -13.32 -2.81 -4.87
C LYS A 32 -12.02 -2.27 -5.48
N THR A 33 -11.93 -0.93 -5.54
CA THR A 33 -10.73 -0.20 -5.97
C THR A 33 -10.31 0.76 -4.87
N LEU A 34 -9.08 0.62 -4.39
CA LEU A 34 -8.50 1.41 -3.30
C LEU A 34 -7.29 2.18 -3.82
N ALA A 35 -7.13 3.44 -3.44
CA ALA A 35 -5.89 4.19 -3.64
C ALA A 35 -5.22 4.38 -2.27
N ILE A 36 -3.93 4.10 -2.20
CA ILE A 36 -3.11 4.29 -1.00
C ILE A 36 -2.13 5.41 -1.30
N ASP A 37 -2.04 6.42 -0.42
CA ASP A 37 -1.13 7.56 -0.52
C ASP A 37 -1.09 8.20 -1.94
N PRO A 38 -2.25 8.60 -2.51
CA PRO A 38 -2.31 9.14 -3.86
C PRO A 38 -1.84 10.59 -3.88
N VAL A 39 -0.57 10.81 -4.19
CA VAL A 39 0.06 12.13 -4.37
C VAL A 39 0.71 12.23 -5.75
N ASP A 40 1.10 13.44 -6.14
CA ASP A 40 1.82 13.74 -7.38
C ASP A 40 1.10 13.21 -8.64
N LEU A 41 -0.23 13.39 -8.67
CA LEU A 41 -1.07 13.00 -9.80
C LEU A 41 -2.28 13.94 -9.94
N LYS A 42 -3.04 13.77 -11.00
CA LYS A 42 -4.28 14.56 -11.21
C LYS A 42 -5.49 13.74 -10.78
N ALA A 43 -6.41 14.35 -10.03
CA ALA A 43 -7.64 13.69 -9.53
C ALA A 43 -8.41 12.94 -10.62
N LYS A 44 -8.52 13.53 -11.83
CA LYS A 44 -9.18 12.91 -12.98
C LYS A 44 -8.55 11.60 -13.49
N ASN A 45 -7.34 11.28 -13.04
CA ASN A 45 -6.66 10.03 -13.38
C ASN A 45 -7.18 8.86 -12.54
N LEU A 46 -7.72 9.14 -11.33
CA LEU A 46 -8.30 8.16 -10.44
C LEU A 46 -9.83 8.26 -10.48
N THR A 47 -10.46 7.33 -11.14
CA THR A 47 -11.92 7.23 -11.23
C THR A 47 -12.37 5.87 -10.69
N ASN A 48 -13.61 5.79 -10.25
CA ASN A 48 -14.20 4.55 -9.71
C ASN A 48 -13.47 4.02 -8.46
N LEU A 49 -13.09 4.92 -7.53
CA LEU A 49 -12.54 4.54 -6.24
C LEU A 49 -13.66 4.28 -5.22
N ASP A 50 -13.47 3.23 -4.42
CA ASP A 50 -14.29 2.93 -3.25
C ASP A 50 -13.68 3.54 -1.98
N ALA A 51 -12.34 3.61 -1.90
CA ALA A 51 -11.66 4.25 -0.77
C ALA A 51 -10.28 4.84 -1.13
N ILE A 52 -9.88 5.85 -0.33
CA ILE A 52 -8.52 6.35 -0.22
C ILE A 52 -8.01 5.96 1.18
N LEU A 53 -6.79 5.43 1.24
CA LEU A 53 -6.08 5.10 2.48
C LEU A 53 -4.86 6.02 2.58
N ILE A 54 -4.71 6.74 3.70
CA ILE A 54 -3.56 7.61 3.97
C ILE A 54 -2.80 7.03 5.14
N THR A 55 -1.50 6.82 4.95
CA THR A 55 -0.63 6.19 5.96
C THR A 55 -0.09 7.18 6.97
N HIS A 56 0.25 8.40 6.57
CA HIS A 56 0.71 9.47 7.45
C HIS A 56 0.72 10.84 6.75
N GLU A 57 1.02 11.89 7.51
CA GLU A 57 0.81 13.29 7.14
C GLU A 57 1.92 13.94 6.32
N HIS A 58 2.99 13.25 5.91
CA HIS A 58 4.05 13.82 5.09
C HIS A 58 3.57 14.13 3.66
N TYR A 59 4.23 15.09 3.02
CA TYR A 59 3.80 15.65 1.73
C TYR A 59 3.84 14.65 0.57
N ASP A 60 4.66 13.64 0.65
CA ASP A 60 4.81 12.55 -0.32
C ASP A 60 3.82 11.39 -0.11
N HIS A 61 2.94 11.53 0.92
CA HIS A 61 1.85 10.59 1.22
C HIS A 61 0.49 11.28 1.26
N LEU A 62 0.43 12.56 1.62
CA LEU A 62 -0.80 13.33 1.78
C LEU A 62 -0.75 14.67 1.07
N ASP A 63 -1.60 14.83 0.05
CA ASP A 63 -2.04 16.10 -0.50
C ASP A 63 -3.54 16.29 -0.19
N PRO A 64 -3.90 17.13 0.81
CA PRO A 64 -5.30 17.32 1.21
C PRO A 64 -6.20 17.86 0.10
N GLN A 65 -5.66 18.70 -0.79
CA GLN A 65 -6.44 19.24 -1.91
C GLN A 65 -6.74 18.13 -2.91
N LEU A 66 -5.74 17.33 -3.29
CA LEU A 66 -5.92 16.21 -4.21
C LEU A 66 -6.88 15.16 -3.64
N VAL A 67 -6.76 14.81 -2.35
CA VAL A 67 -7.70 13.89 -1.67
C VAL A 67 -9.12 14.42 -1.74
N SER A 68 -9.34 15.72 -1.49
CA SER A 68 -10.66 16.36 -1.61
C SER A 68 -11.21 16.31 -3.04
N GLU A 69 -10.38 16.60 -4.03
CA GLU A 69 -10.77 16.55 -5.44
C GLU A 69 -11.17 15.12 -5.86
N ILE A 70 -10.37 14.11 -5.51
CA ILE A 70 -10.66 12.70 -5.80
C ILE A 70 -11.95 12.28 -5.08
N GLN A 71 -12.12 12.64 -3.80
CA GLN A 71 -13.29 12.29 -3.02
C GLN A 71 -14.57 12.89 -3.62
N LYS A 72 -14.54 14.15 -4.06
CA LYS A 72 -15.66 14.82 -4.75
C LYS A 72 -16.03 14.12 -6.07
N LEU A 73 -15.03 13.66 -6.84
CA LEU A 73 -15.25 12.99 -8.12
C LEU A 73 -15.78 11.56 -7.96
N THR A 74 -15.41 10.86 -6.90
CA THR A 74 -15.68 9.43 -6.75
C THR A 74 -16.68 9.10 -5.65
N ASN A 75 -16.93 10.05 -4.74
CA ASN A 75 -17.71 9.86 -3.50
C ASN A 75 -17.16 8.72 -2.61
N CYS A 76 -15.88 8.39 -2.72
CA CYS A 76 -15.22 7.33 -1.97
C CYS A 76 -15.12 7.66 -0.47
N SER A 77 -14.87 6.64 0.34
CA SER A 77 -14.49 6.80 1.75
C SER A 77 -13.00 7.17 1.85
N VAL A 78 -12.61 7.89 2.90
CA VAL A 78 -11.23 8.23 3.20
C VAL A 78 -10.88 7.71 4.59
N LEU A 79 -9.89 6.83 4.66
CA LEU A 79 -9.31 6.32 5.90
C LEU A 79 -7.95 6.98 6.09
N ALA A 80 -7.68 7.53 7.26
CA ALA A 80 -6.41 8.20 7.50
C ALA A 80 -5.98 8.03 8.98
N ASP A 81 -4.67 8.07 9.20
CA ASP A 81 -4.12 8.19 10.56
C ASP A 81 -4.64 9.46 11.27
N SER A 82 -4.40 9.58 12.59
CA SER A 82 -4.98 10.69 13.36
C SER A 82 -4.42 12.07 12.99
N ALA A 83 -3.17 12.17 12.53
CA ALA A 83 -2.57 13.44 12.11
C ALA A 83 -3.09 13.86 10.73
N SER A 84 -3.16 12.93 9.78
CA SER A 84 -3.75 13.16 8.46
C SER A 84 -5.24 13.50 8.54
N THR A 85 -5.99 12.81 9.42
CA THR A 85 -7.41 13.10 9.65
C THR A 85 -7.63 14.55 10.09
N LYS A 86 -6.78 15.11 10.96
CA LYS A 86 -6.85 16.52 11.36
C LYS A 86 -6.67 17.46 10.16
N LYS A 87 -5.74 17.15 9.25
CA LYS A 87 -5.53 17.95 8.02
C LYS A 87 -6.69 17.84 7.03
N LEU A 88 -7.41 16.71 7.02
CA LEU A 88 -8.50 16.41 6.08
C LEU A 88 -9.88 16.87 6.54
N ARG A 89 -10.08 17.25 7.82
CA ARG A 89 -11.41 17.56 8.40
C ARG A 89 -12.21 18.61 7.64
N ASN A 90 -11.54 19.60 7.06
CA ASN A 90 -12.18 20.67 6.28
C ASN A 90 -12.21 20.38 4.77
N ALA A 91 -11.56 19.31 4.32
CA ALA A 91 -11.41 18.96 2.93
C ALA A 91 -12.29 17.78 2.49
N VAL A 92 -12.66 16.92 3.45
CA VAL A 92 -13.47 15.71 3.25
C VAL A 92 -14.70 15.76 4.16
N PRO A 93 -15.90 15.44 3.64
CA PRO A 93 -17.12 15.37 4.47
C PRO A 93 -16.94 14.41 5.65
N SER A 94 -17.46 14.77 6.83
CA SER A 94 -17.30 13.98 8.07
C SER A 94 -17.82 12.54 7.96
N GLY A 95 -18.93 12.32 7.22
CA GLY A 95 -19.47 10.98 6.95
C GLY A 95 -18.64 10.13 5.97
N LYS A 96 -17.57 10.70 5.37
CA LYS A 96 -16.66 10.02 4.44
C LYS A 96 -15.24 9.92 4.96
N LEU A 97 -14.92 10.57 6.07
CA LEU A 97 -13.59 10.58 6.70
C LEU A 97 -13.62 9.73 7.97
N GLN A 98 -12.80 8.69 8.00
CA GLN A 98 -12.64 7.79 9.14
C GLN A 98 -11.20 7.83 9.64
N GLU A 99 -11.01 8.13 10.93
CA GLU A 99 -9.72 7.97 11.59
C GLU A 99 -9.45 6.50 11.86
N ILE A 100 -8.21 6.06 11.62
CA ILE A 100 -7.75 4.69 11.90
C ILE A 100 -6.43 4.74 12.68
N LYS A 101 -6.25 3.78 13.60
CA LYS A 101 -5.06 3.64 14.45
C LYS A 101 -4.52 2.21 14.40
N PRO A 102 -3.26 1.98 14.76
CA PRO A 102 -2.70 0.64 14.83
C PRO A 102 -3.60 -0.32 15.64
N GLY A 103 -3.85 -1.49 15.09
CA GLY A 103 -4.74 -2.52 15.65
C GLY A 103 -6.22 -2.39 15.24
N MET A 104 -6.65 -1.22 14.73
CA MET A 104 -8.01 -1.04 14.24
C MET A 104 -8.18 -1.68 12.85
N GLN A 105 -9.40 -2.18 12.59
CA GLN A 105 -9.78 -2.66 11.28
C GLN A 105 -11.16 -2.15 10.88
N THR A 106 -11.38 -2.05 9.57
CA THR A 106 -12.67 -1.68 8.97
C THR A 106 -12.91 -2.49 7.71
N GLN A 107 -14.09 -2.35 7.11
CA GLN A 107 -14.45 -3.00 5.85
C GLN A 107 -14.88 -1.98 4.80
N ILE A 108 -14.42 -2.19 3.57
CA ILE A 108 -14.86 -1.47 2.37
C ILE A 108 -15.58 -2.51 1.49
N GLY A 109 -16.89 -2.67 1.70
CA GLY A 109 -17.60 -3.81 1.15
C GLY A 109 -17.04 -5.14 1.68
N GLY A 110 -16.64 -6.05 0.81
CA GLY A 110 -16.01 -7.33 1.16
C GLY A 110 -14.52 -7.25 1.52
N VAL A 111 -13.87 -6.10 1.27
CA VAL A 111 -12.43 -5.93 1.53
C VAL A 111 -12.19 -5.47 2.97
N ARG A 112 -11.35 -6.19 3.70
CA ARG A 112 -10.93 -5.83 5.05
C ARG A 112 -9.65 -5.00 5.00
N VAL A 113 -9.63 -3.87 5.71
CA VAL A 113 -8.47 -3.00 5.87
C VAL A 113 -8.13 -2.93 7.36
N LYS A 114 -6.92 -3.31 7.71
CA LYS A 114 -6.39 -3.25 9.08
C LYS A 114 -5.19 -2.31 9.10
N ALA A 115 -5.18 -1.37 10.03
CA ALA A 115 -4.00 -0.53 10.28
C ALA A 115 -3.08 -1.23 11.28
N GLU A 116 -1.78 -1.18 11.00
CA GLU A 116 -0.74 -1.72 11.86
C GLU A 116 0.30 -0.65 12.21
N LYS A 117 1.13 -0.95 13.20
CA LYS A 117 2.23 -0.09 13.64
C LYS A 117 3.19 0.19 12.48
N SER A 118 3.70 1.42 12.43
CA SER A 118 4.78 1.83 11.55
C SER A 118 6.02 2.22 12.37
N ASN A 119 7.20 1.84 11.91
CA ASN A 119 8.47 2.30 12.44
C ASN A 119 9.02 3.43 11.57
N HIS A 120 8.38 4.61 11.66
CA HIS A 120 8.69 5.80 10.88
C HIS A 120 8.50 7.06 11.74
N PRO A 121 9.39 8.08 11.65
CA PRO A 121 9.32 9.31 12.45
C PRO A 121 8.26 10.29 11.90
N ALA A 122 6.97 9.96 12.06
CA ALA A 122 5.82 10.81 11.80
C ALA A 122 4.93 10.90 13.05
N GLN A 123 3.89 11.76 13.05
CA GLN A 123 3.09 11.99 14.27
C GLN A 123 2.26 10.77 14.68
N ALA A 124 1.67 10.05 13.70
CA ALA A 124 0.82 8.89 13.98
C ALA A 124 0.81 7.90 12.81
N PRO A 125 1.98 7.50 12.29
CA PRO A 125 2.06 6.72 11.06
C PRO A 125 1.47 5.33 11.25
N VAL A 126 0.82 4.83 10.18
CA VAL A 126 0.29 3.47 10.09
C VAL A 126 0.79 2.79 8.82
N THR A 127 0.82 1.47 8.86
CA THR A 127 0.91 0.61 7.69
C THR A 127 -0.45 -0.09 7.48
N TYR A 128 -0.69 -0.69 6.31
CA TYR A 128 -1.97 -1.32 6.04
C TYR A 128 -1.82 -2.79 5.64
N ILE A 129 -2.61 -3.66 6.29
CA ILE A 129 -2.92 -5.00 5.80
C ILE A 129 -4.27 -4.92 5.11
N ILE A 130 -4.30 -5.26 3.83
CA ILE A 130 -5.51 -5.29 3.01
C ILE A 130 -5.79 -6.73 2.62
N THR A 131 -6.98 -7.22 2.97
CA THR A 131 -7.42 -8.58 2.63
C THR A 131 -8.62 -8.47 1.70
N SER A 132 -8.46 -8.98 0.48
CA SER A 132 -9.57 -9.02 -0.49
C SER A 132 -10.69 -9.94 -0.02
N GLU A 133 -11.83 -9.87 -0.66
CA GLU A 133 -12.97 -10.75 -0.46
C GLU A 133 -12.63 -12.24 -0.63
N ASP A 134 -11.65 -12.54 -1.50
CA ASP A 134 -11.13 -13.90 -1.75
C ASP A 134 -9.90 -14.24 -0.91
N CYS A 135 -9.64 -13.42 0.13
CA CYS A 135 -8.54 -13.60 1.05
C CYS A 135 -7.12 -13.47 0.43
N VAL A 136 -6.95 -12.72 -0.66
CA VAL A 136 -5.61 -12.26 -1.09
C VAL A 136 -5.13 -11.21 -0.10
N LYS A 137 -3.96 -11.41 0.51
CA LYS A 137 -3.42 -10.54 1.57
C LYS A 137 -2.26 -9.70 1.08
N VAL A 138 -2.41 -8.39 1.19
CA VAL A 138 -1.42 -7.38 0.82
C VAL A 138 -0.97 -6.64 2.06
N TYR A 139 0.33 -6.47 2.22
CA TYR A 139 0.91 -5.58 3.22
C TYR A 139 1.58 -4.39 2.55
N HIS A 140 1.08 -3.21 2.85
CA HIS A 140 1.62 -1.92 2.40
C HIS A 140 2.40 -1.31 3.55
N THR A 141 3.73 -1.27 3.43
CA THR A 141 4.61 -0.85 4.53
C THR A 141 4.75 0.66 4.66
N SER A 142 4.31 1.43 3.65
CA SER A 142 4.58 2.88 3.61
C SER A 142 6.08 3.15 3.81
N ASP A 143 6.44 4.05 4.69
CA ASP A 143 7.80 4.43 5.05
C ASP A 143 8.40 3.62 6.19
N SER A 144 7.66 2.61 6.67
CA SER A 144 8.12 1.84 7.83
C SER A 144 9.45 1.16 7.58
N LEU A 145 10.40 1.38 8.46
CA LEU A 145 11.59 0.53 8.58
C LEU A 145 11.21 -0.83 9.20
N PRO A 146 12.05 -1.87 9.01
CA PRO A 146 11.82 -3.16 9.65
C PRO A 146 11.84 -3.04 11.19
N PHE A 147 11.06 -3.88 11.85
CA PHE A 147 11.02 -4.02 13.31
C PHE A 147 10.64 -5.47 13.68
N PRO A 148 11.02 -5.95 14.88
CA PRO A 148 10.95 -7.37 15.23
C PRO A 148 9.55 -7.99 15.10
N GLU A 149 8.49 -7.24 15.43
CA GLU A 149 7.11 -7.72 15.41
C GLU A 149 6.61 -8.11 14.01
N LEU A 150 7.30 -7.65 12.94
CA LEU A 150 6.99 -8.07 11.56
C LEU A 150 7.13 -9.58 11.36
N ALA A 151 8.01 -10.26 12.12
CA ALA A 151 8.15 -11.71 12.02
C ALA A 151 6.87 -12.45 12.45
N LEU A 152 6.32 -12.06 13.61
CA LEU A 152 5.05 -12.63 14.08
C LEU A 152 3.88 -12.28 13.17
N MET A 153 3.88 -11.06 12.62
CA MET A 153 2.88 -10.63 11.64
C MET A 153 2.95 -11.49 10.38
N GLY A 154 4.15 -11.73 9.84
CA GLY A 154 4.36 -12.55 8.65
C GLY A 154 3.90 -14.00 8.84
N GLU A 155 4.20 -14.59 10.01
CA GLU A 155 3.76 -15.96 10.35
C GLU A 155 2.24 -16.07 10.46
N LYS A 156 1.60 -15.08 11.10
CA LYS A 156 0.15 -15.07 11.29
C LYS A 156 -0.61 -14.78 10.00
N GLU A 157 -0.18 -13.79 9.25
CA GLU A 157 -0.95 -13.30 8.10
C GLU A 157 -0.64 -14.06 6.81
N GLN A 158 0.59 -14.57 6.62
CA GLN A 158 1.00 -15.29 5.41
C GLN A 158 0.70 -14.48 4.14
N PHE A 159 1.39 -13.35 3.96
CA PHE A 159 1.15 -12.39 2.89
C PHE A 159 1.38 -12.97 1.48
N ASP A 160 0.45 -12.66 0.57
CA ASP A 160 0.62 -12.92 -0.86
C ASP A 160 1.51 -11.86 -1.50
N LEU A 161 1.38 -10.60 -1.07
CA LEU A 161 2.13 -9.46 -1.57
C LEU A 161 2.59 -8.56 -0.42
N VAL A 162 3.86 -8.16 -0.43
CA VAL A 162 4.40 -7.11 0.44
C VAL A 162 5.10 -6.06 -0.42
N PHE A 163 4.70 -4.80 -0.25
CA PHE A 163 5.43 -3.65 -0.77
C PHE A 163 6.52 -3.28 0.22
N CYS A 164 7.78 -3.26 -0.22
CA CYS A 164 8.95 -3.00 0.61
C CYS A 164 9.59 -1.66 0.24
N THR A 165 9.66 -0.70 1.17
CA THR A 165 10.34 0.57 0.93
C THR A 165 11.86 0.35 0.82
N VAL A 166 12.48 0.89 -0.25
CA VAL A 166 13.90 0.65 -0.56
C VAL A 166 14.72 1.92 -0.81
N GLY A 167 14.15 3.10 -0.49
CA GLY A 167 14.82 4.37 -0.80
C GLY A 167 14.28 5.54 0.00
N ILE A 168 13.60 6.46 -0.60
CA ILE A 168 13.25 7.83 -0.18
C ILE A 168 12.98 8.05 1.32
N ALA A 169 12.30 7.12 2.01
CA ALA A 169 12.04 7.24 3.44
C ALA A 169 13.33 7.32 4.27
N PRO A 170 13.38 8.13 5.34
CA PRO A 170 14.55 8.23 6.19
C PRO A 170 15.03 6.88 6.73
N GLY A 171 16.26 6.50 6.46
CA GLY A 171 16.86 5.22 6.85
C GLY A 171 16.48 4.03 5.97
N ALA A 172 15.62 4.21 4.96
CA ALA A 172 15.29 3.14 4.02
C ALA A 172 16.41 2.88 3.03
N SER A 173 16.63 1.61 2.72
CA SER A 173 17.62 1.12 1.77
C SER A 173 17.15 -0.21 1.18
N PRO A 174 17.81 -0.73 0.14
CA PRO A 174 17.56 -2.08 -0.35
C PRO A 174 17.67 -3.16 0.73
N GLU A 175 18.61 -3.01 1.67
CA GLU A 175 18.84 -3.92 2.78
C GLU A 175 17.69 -3.88 3.80
N SER A 176 17.21 -2.66 4.15
CA SER A 176 16.05 -2.53 5.05
C SER A 176 14.78 -3.08 4.41
N GLY A 177 14.58 -2.84 3.11
CA GLY A 177 13.47 -3.44 2.35
C GLY A 177 13.57 -4.97 2.31
N TYR A 178 14.77 -5.52 2.07
CA TYR A 178 15.02 -6.96 2.15
C TYR A 178 14.70 -7.52 3.55
N GLU A 179 15.09 -6.82 4.61
CA GLU A 179 14.78 -7.23 5.97
C GLU A 179 13.27 -7.28 6.25
N ILE A 180 12.48 -6.34 5.71
CA ILE A 180 11.02 -6.42 5.75
C ILE A 180 10.53 -7.70 5.06
N ALA A 181 11.01 -8.01 3.86
CA ALA A 181 10.63 -9.22 3.14
C ALA A 181 11.06 -10.50 3.89
N ARG A 182 12.25 -10.49 4.50
CA ARG A 182 12.77 -11.62 5.29
C ARG A 182 11.89 -11.92 6.52
N LEU A 183 11.46 -10.88 7.22
CA LEU A 183 10.60 -11.00 8.40
C LEU A 183 9.17 -11.42 8.03
N THR A 184 8.62 -10.84 6.96
CA THR A 184 7.23 -11.08 6.57
C THR A 184 7.02 -12.32 5.68
N LYS A 185 8.06 -12.83 5.03
CA LYS A 185 8.09 -14.04 4.18
C LYS A 185 6.94 -14.09 3.17
N PRO A 186 6.72 -13.05 2.34
CA PRO A 186 5.62 -13.03 1.39
C PRO A 186 5.84 -14.01 0.23
N SER A 187 4.78 -14.32 -0.53
CA SER A 187 4.92 -15.00 -1.82
C SER A 187 5.60 -14.08 -2.86
N LEU A 188 5.22 -12.80 -2.85
CA LEU A 188 5.74 -11.79 -3.75
C LEU A 188 6.16 -10.54 -2.95
N ALA A 189 7.40 -10.08 -3.15
CA ALA A 189 7.89 -8.80 -2.65
C ALA A 189 8.08 -7.81 -3.79
N VAL A 190 7.67 -6.57 -3.58
CA VAL A 190 7.73 -5.49 -4.56
C VAL A 190 8.52 -4.32 -3.96
N PRO A 191 9.72 -4.00 -4.48
CA PRO A 191 10.47 -2.82 -4.06
C PRO A 191 9.82 -1.56 -4.62
N TYR A 192 9.50 -0.62 -3.76
CA TYR A 192 8.88 0.66 -4.12
C TYR A 192 9.44 1.81 -3.27
N HIS A 193 8.83 3.00 -3.34
CA HIS A 193 9.25 4.20 -2.60
C HIS A 193 10.72 4.52 -2.84
N THR A 194 11.07 4.65 -4.11
CA THR A 194 12.44 4.96 -4.57
C THR A 194 12.41 5.71 -5.89
N GLY A 195 13.35 6.66 -6.04
CA GLY A 195 13.60 7.36 -7.30
C GLY A 195 14.59 6.63 -8.23
N THR A 196 15.12 5.47 -7.85
CA THR A 196 16.17 4.78 -8.61
C THR A 196 15.87 3.31 -8.87
N VAL A 197 16.07 2.89 -10.12
CA VAL A 197 16.02 1.46 -10.52
C VAL A 197 17.16 0.68 -9.86
N GLN A 198 18.27 1.34 -9.55
CA GLN A 198 19.42 0.70 -8.88
C GLN A 198 19.02 0.12 -7.52
N SER A 199 18.30 0.87 -6.68
CA SER A 199 17.81 0.37 -5.38
C SER A 199 16.89 -0.83 -5.54
N GLN A 200 16.02 -0.82 -6.55
CA GLN A 200 15.15 -1.96 -6.84
C GLN A 200 15.94 -3.19 -7.28
N ASN A 201 16.95 -3.03 -8.13
CA ASN A 201 17.81 -4.14 -8.58
C ASN A 201 18.61 -4.73 -7.42
N MET A 202 19.19 -3.90 -6.54
CA MET A 202 19.91 -4.36 -5.35
C MET A 202 18.99 -5.16 -4.41
N PHE A 203 17.78 -4.69 -4.18
CA PHE A 203 16.77 -5.43 -3.42
C PHE A 203 16.47 -6.80 -4.06
N ALA A 204 16.28 -6.83 -5.38
CA ALA A 204 15.96 -8.07 -6.10
C ALA A 204 17.13 -9.09 -6.01
N GLU A 205 18.39 -8.63 -6.08
CA GLU A 205 19.56 -9.48 -5.87
C GLU A 205 19.65 -10.03 -4.45
N LEU A 206 19.37 -9.20 -3.44
CA LEU A 206 19.35 -9.64 -2.04
C LEU A 206 18.31 -10.75 -1.82
N LEU A 207 17.09 -10.58 -2.38
CA LEU A 207 16.06 -11.61 -2.33
C LEU A 207 16.46 -12.89 -3.03
N LYS A 208 16.96 -12.80 -4.26
CA LYS A 208 17.39 -13.96 -5.05
C LYS A 208 18.42 -14.80 -4.32
N ASN A 209 19.39 -14.16 -3.66
CA ASN A 209 20.49 -14.83 -3.01
C ASN A 209 20.14 -15.40 -1.64
N ASN A 210 19.23 -14.76 -0.88
CA ASN A 210 19.02 -15.06 0.53
C ASN A 210 17.60 -15.51 0.87
N LEU A 211 16.63 -15.27 0.00
CA LEU A 211 15.22 -15.63 0.22
C LEU A 211 14.56 -16.18 -1.05
N PRO A 212 15.09 -17.30 -1.62
CA PRO A 212 14.71 -17.80 -2.95
C PRO A 212 13.26 -18.27 -3.07
N LYS A 213 12.55 -18.46 -1.94
CA LYS A 213 11.12 -18.82 -1.93
C LYS A 213 10.19 -17.62 -2.11
N THR A 214 10.70 -16.39 -1.98
CA THR A 214 9.94 -15.16 -2.22
C THR A 214 10.23 -14.65 -3.62
N ALA A 215 9.22 -14.56 -4.46
CA ALA A 215 9.36 -13.94 -5.78
C ALA A 215 9.59 -12.43 -5.63
N CYS A 216 10.36 -11.85 -6.56
CA CYS A 216 10.54 -10.40 -6.66
C CYS A 216 9.93 -9.88 -7.96
N LEU A 217 9.20 -8.77 -7.88
CA LEU A 217 8.71 -8.04 -9.04
C LEU A 217 9.14 -6.58 -8.91
N ILE A 218 9.98 -6.12 -9.83
CA ILE A 218 10.36 -4.70 -9.96
C ILE A 218 9.25 -3.99 -10.73
N PRO A 219 8.48 -3.08 -10.09
CA PRO A 219 7.36 -2.43 -10.73
C PRO A 219 7.83 -1.27 -11.59
N GLN A 220 7.14 -1.06 -12.70
CA GLN A 220 7.18 0.17 -13.47
C GLN A 220 5.94 1.00 -13.14
N GLN A 221 6.12 2.31 -12.96
CA GLN A 221 5.00 3.21 -12.69
C GLN A 221 3.94 3.08 -13.78
N THR A 222 2.68 3.19 -13.38
CA THR A 222 1.49 3.16 -14.28
C THR A 222 1.20 1.84 -15.00
N LYS A 223 2.06 0.82 -14.84
CA LYS A 223 1.81 -0.52 -15.39
C LYS A 223 0.94 -1.34 -14.42
N ILE A 224 -0.01 -2.10 -14.98
CA ILE A 224 -0.89 -3.00 -14.22
C ILE A 224 -0.17 -4.33 -14.01
N TYR A 225 -0.18 -4.80 -12.77
CA TYR A 225 0.33 -6.11 -12.36
C TYR A 225 -0.76 -6.93 -11.71
N GLN A 226 -0.73 -8.24 -11.92
CA GLN A 226 -1.64 -9.20 -11.30
C GLN A 226 -0.91 -9.99 -10.21
N VAL A 227 -1.59 -10.21 -9.10
CA VAL A 227 -1.13 -11.05 -8.00
C VAL A 227 -2.21 -12.07 -7.68
N SER A 228 -1.82 -13.32 -7.55
CA SER A 228 -2.71 -14.42 -7.16
C SER A 228 -2.47 -14.82 -5.70
N LYS A 229 -3.51 -15.32 -5.07
CA LYS A 229 -3.43 -15.91 -3.74
C LYS A 229 -2.42 -17.06 -3.72
N ARG A 230 -1.64 -17.14 -2.64
CA ARG A 230 -0.74 -18.27 -2.37
C ARG A 230 -1.52 -19.58 -2.39
N GLN A 231 -1.03 -20.57 -3.12
CA GLN A 231 -1.53 -21.94 -2.97
C GLN A 231 -1.05 -22.48 -1.61
N GLN A 232 -1.98 -22.94 -0.80
CA GLN A 232 -1.65 -23.65 0.42
C GLN A 232 -1.26 -25.09 0.01
N ASN A 233 0.01 -25.43 0.17
CA ASN A 233 0.48 -26.82 0.06
C ASN A 233 0.16 -27.57 1.35
#